data_f0ad903244501fdcceff8c3a8dc4eacf
#
_entry.id   f0ad903244501fdcceff8c3a8dc4eacf
#
_cell.length_a   1.000
_cell.length_b   1.000
_cell.length_c   1.000
_cell.angle_alpha   90.00
_cell.angle_beta   90.00
_cell.angle_gamma   90.00
#
_symmetry.space_group_name_H-M   'P 1'
#
loop_
_entity.id
_entity.type
_entity.pdbx_description
1 polymer ?
#
loop_
_entity_poly.entity_id
_entity_poly.type
_entity_poly.pdbx_seq_one_letter_code
_entity_poly.pdbx_strand_id
1 'polypeptide(L)'
;MSRVVTTYHQRIAEEKRAQILAAATALFLELGYDRTSLARIAERSGVSRATLFKQFPTKAALFDAMVTESWSTAEEEEPPPAGNLVNGLSTIGHRYAELLGRAQMTDLFRIVIAELPRFPELANAQFSHGKMPYFESVRDYLQAEDEAGTARVDDVDLAATQFLGMISNYVFWPSLLVPGWEVSPERVAQVVDEAVRTTAARYAATGPRASSSG
;
A
#
# COMPACT_ATOMS: atom_id res chain seq x y z
N MET A 1 -10.56 -31.08 -19.31
CA MET A 1 -10.05 -31.47 -17.98
C MET A 1 -8.81 -30.69 -17.51
N SER A 2 -8.00 -30.10 -18.42
CA SER A 2 -6.75 -29.38 -18.05
C SER A 2 -6.96 -28.07 -17.26
N ARG A 3 -8.02 -27.32 -17.52
CA ARG A 3 -8.27 -25.98 -16.92
C ARG A 3 -8.65 -26.03 -15.43
N VAL A 4 -9.34 -27.07 -14.98
CA VAL A 4 -9.78 -27.24 -13.58
C VAL A 4 -8.60 -27.66 -12.67
N VAL A 5 -7.68 -28.47 -13.19
CA VAL A 5 -6.51 -28.94 -12.45
C VAL A 5 -5.51 -27.78 -12.22
N THR A 6 -5.35 -26.90 -13.21
CA THR A 6 -4.48 -25.71 -13.08
C THR A 6 -4.99 -24.77 -11.98
N THR A 7 -6.30 -24.53 -11.92
CA THR A 7 -6.94 -23.68 -10.89
C THR A 7 -6.79 -24.25 -9.48
N TYR A 8 -6.91 -25.57 -9.32
CA TYR A 8 -6.73 -26.24 -8.01
C TYR A 8 -5.29 -26.16 -7.50
N HIS A 9 -4.30 -26.42 -8.36
CA HIS A 9 -2.89 -26.31 -7.97
C HIS A 9 -2.46 -24.85 -7.70
N GLN A 10 -3.01 -23.90 -8.44
CA GLN A 10 -2.78 -22.46 -8.19
C GLN A 10 -3.33 -22.06 -6.82
N ARG A 11 -4.58 -22.42 -6.52
CA ARG A 11 -5.18 -22.14 -5.20
C ARG A 11 -4.37 -22.71 -4.04
N ILE A 12 -3.92 -23.95 -4.13
CA ILE A 12 -3.07 -24.56 -3.09
C ILE A 12 -1.72 -23.82 -2.97
N ALA A 13 -1.15 -23.35 -4.07
CA ALA A 13 0.10 -22.60 -4.04
C ALA A 13 -0.10 -21.24 -3.36
N GLU A 14 -1.20 -20.55 -3.64
CA GLU A 14 -1.61 -19.29 -3.02
C GLU A 14 -1.90 -19.47 -1.53
N GLU A 15 -2.64 -20.49 -1.12
CA GLU A 15 -2.89 -20.81 0.28
C GLU A 15 -1.58 -21.05 1.05
N LYS A 16 -0.65 -21.80 0.47
CA LYS A 16 0.67 -22.03 1.08
C LYS A 16 1.50 -20.75 1.16
N ARG A 17 1.43 -19.92 0.12
CA ARG A 17 2.09 -18.61 0.11
C ARG A 17 1.57 -17.73 1.25
N ALA A 18 0.26 -17.59 1.38
CA ALA A 18 -0.37 -16.84 2.46
C ALA A 18 0.02 -17.36 3.86
N GLN A 19 0.05 -18.69 4.04
CA GLN A 19 0.51 -19.33 5.30
C GLN A 19 1.98 -18.97 5.62
N ILE A 20 2.86 -18.99 4.62
CA ILE A 20 4.28 -18.61 4.80
C ILE A 20 4.39 -17.14 5.21
N LEU A 21 3.69 -16.23 4.53
CA LEU A 21 3.75 -14.79 4.82
C LEU A 21 3.20 -14.46 6.21
N ALA A 22 2.07 -15.07 6.59
CA ALA A 22 1.50 -14.91 7.93
C ALA A 22 2.45 -15.42 9.03
N ALA A 23 3.08 -16.60 8.84
CA ALA A 23 4.05 -17.13 9.78
C ALA A 23 5.32 -16.26 9.86
N ALA A 24 5.77 -15.68 8.75
CA ALA A 24 6.91 -14.77 8.71
C ALA A 24 6.60 -13.49 9.49
N THR A 25 5.45 -12.86 9.26
CA THR A 25 5.00 -11.66 9.99
C THR A 25 5.00 -11.92 11.50
N ALA A 26 4.35 -12.99 11.93
CA ALA A 26 4.29 -13.33 13.35
C ALA A 26 5.68 -13.52 13.95
N LEU A 27 6.58 -14.27 13.28
CA LEU A 27 7.92 -14.51 13.78
C LEU A 27 8.82 -13.25 13.76
N PHE A 28 8.68 -12.38 12.79
CA PHE A 28 9.41 -11.12 12.75
C PHE A 28 8.97 -10.18 13.88
N LEU A 29 7.70 -10.14 14.22
CA LEU A 29 7.19 -9.36 15.35
C LEU A 29 7.60 -9.98 16.70
N GLU A 30 7.54 -11.32 16.83
CA GLU A 30 7.87 -12.02 18.09
C GLU A 30 9.38 -12.01 18.38
N LEU A 31 10.22 -12.27 17.39
CA LEU A 31 11.64 -12.54 17.55
C LEU A 31 12.56 -11.48 16.94
N GLY A 32 12.03 -10.59 16.10
CA GLY A 32 12.77 -9.69 15.24
C GLY A 32 13.21 -10.37 13.93
N TYR A 33 13.49 -9.53 12.93
CA TYR A 33 13.93 -10.00 11.61
C TYR A 33 15.23 -10.79 11.67
N ASP A 34 16.22 -10.31 12.42
CA ASP A 34 17.54 -10.92 12.54
C ASP A 34 17.47 -12.37 13.04
N ARG A 35 16.78 -12.61 14.16
CA ARG A 35 16.71 -13.91 14.82
C ARG A 35 15.74 -14.91 14.19
N THR A 36 15.01 -14.49 13.17
CA THR A 36 14.10 -15.36 12.42
C THR A 36 14.80 -15.98 11.23
N SER A 37 14.72 -17.31 11.10
CA SER A 37 15.25 -18.06 9.96
C SER A 37 14.13 -18.61 9.09
N LEU A 38 14.42 -18.81 7.78
CA LEU A 38 13.49 -19.46 6.84
C LEU A 38 13.08 -20.86 7.31
N ALA A 39 13.97 -21.59 8.01
CA ALA A 39 13.65 -22.90 8.57
C ALA A 39 12.57 -22.81 9.66
N ARG A 40 12.62 -21.82 10.55
CA ARG A 40 11.58 -21.55 11.56
C ARG A 40 10.25 -21.15 10.92
N ILE A 41 10.32 -20.34 9.86
CA ILE A 41 9.12 -19.94 9.13
C ILE A 41 8.46 -21.16 8.47
N ALA A 42 9.24 -22.06 7.85
CA ALA A 42 8.72 -23.30 7.29
C ALA A 42 8.02 -24.17 8.34
N GLU A 43 8.63 -24.32 9.51
CA GLU A 43 8.07 -25.06 10.64
C GLU A 43 6.76 -24.44 11.14
N ARG A 44 6.73 -23.13 11.37
CA ARG A 44 5.56 -22.40 11.86
C ARG A 44 4.40 -22.40 10.86
N SER A 45 4.69 -22.30 9.56
CA SER A 45 3.70 -22.32 8.48
C SER A 45 3.17 -23.71 8.13
N GLY A 46 3.78 -24.79 8.64
CA GLY A 46 3.44 -26.16 8.25
C GLY A 46 3.83 -26.53 6.81
N VAL A 47 4.65 -25.73 6.16
CA VAL A 47 5.10 -25.95 4.78
C VAL A 47 6.48 -26.61 4.79
N SER A 48 6.74 -27.53 3.85
CA SER A 48 8.07 -28.14 3.75
C SER A 48 9.16 -27.10 3.46
N ARG A 49 10.37 -27.29 4.01
CA ARG A 49 11.52 -26.41 3.72
C ARG A 49 11.75 -26.28 2.21
N ALA A 50 11.67 -27.39 1.46
CA ALA A 50 11.86 -27.37 0.00
C ALA A 50 10.82 -26.48 -0.70
N THR A 51 9.56 -26.51 -0.26
CA THR A 51 8.49 -25.66 -0.79
C THR A 51 8.77 -24.20 -0.47
N LEU A 52 9.16 -23.87 0.76
CA LEU A 52 9.47 -22.50 1.16
C LEU A 52 10.67 -21.97 0.38
N PHE A 53 11.80 -22.68 0.35
CA PHE A 53 13.00 -22.23 -0.35
C PHE A 53 12.80 -22.11 -1.87
N LYS A 54 11.88 -22.89 -2.46
CA LYS A 54 11.50 -22.74 -3.87
C LYS A 54 10.76 -21.42 -4.13
N GLN A 55 9.92 -20.97 -3.20
CA GLN A 55 9.17 -19.73 -3.33
C GLN A 55 9.98 -18.50 -2.89
N PHE A 56 10.73 -18.65 -1.80
CA PHE A 56 11.49 -17.58 -1.17
C PHE A 56 12.91 -18.06 -0.87
N PRO A 57 13.85 -17.89 -1.81
CA PRO A 57 15.23 -18.37 -1.64
C PRO A 57 16.00 -17.65 -0.53
N THR A 58 15.59 -16.43 -0.20
CA THR A 58 16.21 -15.61 0.85
C THR A 58 15.15 -15.00 1.76
N LYS A 59 15.57 -14.58 2.95
CA LYS A 59 14.71 -13.85 3.91
C LYS A 59 14.32 -12.47 3.35
N ALA A 60 15.22 -11.84 2.59
CA ALA A 60 14.93 -10.59 1.89
C ALA A 60 13.84 -10.77 0.82
N ALA A 61 13.94 -11.81 -0.02
CA ALA A 61 12.89 -12.09 -1.03
C ALA A 61 11.52 -12.39 -0.40
N LEU A 62 11.51 -13.02 0.79
CA LEU A 62 10.28 -13.20 1.55
C LEU A 62 9.73 -11.87 2.07
N PHE A 63 10.60 -10.99 2.56
CA PHE A 63 10.19 -9.67 3.03
C PHE A 63 9.66 -8.80 1.88
N ASP A 64 10.32 -8.80 0.73
CA ASP A 64 9.83 -8.11 -0.48
C ASP A 64 8.43 -8.56 -0.87
N ALA A 65 8.18 -9.88 -0.79
CA ALA A 65 6.85 -10.42 -1.06
C ALA A 65 5.80 -9.99 -0.02
N MET A 66 6.18 -9.90 1.26
CA MET A 66 5.30 -9.34 2.31
C MET A 66 4.95 -7.88 2.04
N VAL A 67 5.93 -7.08 1.64
CA VAL A 67 5.72 -5.68 1.24
C VAL A 67 4.73 -5.61 0.07
N THR A 68 5.04 -6.30 -1.02
CA THR A 68 4.20 -6.28 -2.24
C THR A 68 2.76 -6.68 -1.92
N GLU A 69 2.55 -7.75 -1.13
CA GLU A 69 1.21 -8.22 -0.79
C GLU A 69 0.46 -7.26 0.15
N SER A 70 1.17 -6.63 1.08
CA SER A 70 0.57 -5.65 2.00
C SER A 70 0.10 -4.38 1.29
N TRP A 71 0.79 -4.00 0.22
CA TRP A 71 0.44 -2.84 -0.60
C TRP A 71 -0.48 -3.16 -1.78
N SER A 72 -0.68 -4.45 -2.10
CA SER A 72 -1.64 -4.80 -3.15
C SER A 72 -3.06 -4.44 -2.71
N THR A 73 -3.79 -3.75 -3.54
CA THR A 73 -5.24 -3.64 -3.44
C THR A 73 -5.85 -4.96 -3.88
N ALA A 74 -6.94 -5.39 -3.24
CA ALA A 74 -7.51 -6.75 -3.38
C ALA A 74 -7.99 -7.09 -4.80
N GLU A 75 -8.10 -6.12 -5.67
CA GLU A 75 -8.22 -6.22 -7.11
C GLU A 75 -7.25 -5.22 -7.70
N GLU A 76 -6.60 -5.53 -8.82
CA GLU A 76 -5.92 -4.56 -9.67
C GLU A 76 -7.00 -3.60 -10.21
N GLU A 77 -7.54 -2.78 -9.31
CA GLU A 77 -8.55 -1.81 -9.68
C GLU A 77 -7.85 -0.71 -10.49
N GLU A 78 -8.27 -0.59 -11.74
CA GLU A 78 -7.82 0.48 -12.60
C GLU A 78 -7.95 1.84 -11.88
N PRO A 79 -6.99 2.75 -12.07
CA PRO A 79 -7.13 4.11 -11.57
C PRO A 79 -8.43 4.71 -12.09
N PRO A 80 -9.13 5.53 -11.30
CA PRO A 80 -10.36 6.17 -11.75
C PRO A 80 -10.09 6.97 -13.03
N PRO A 81 -11.02 6.96 -14.01
CA PRO A 81 -10.83 7.71 -15.24
C PRO A 81 -10.75 9.22 -14.93
N ALA A 82 -9.86 9.91 -15.63
CA ALA A 82 -9.77 11.37 -15.54
C ALA A 82 -11.04 12.04 -16.09
N GLY A 83 -11.29 13.27 -15.62
CA GLY A 83 -12.44 14.09 -16.02
C GLY A 83 -13.36 14.48 -14.86
N ASN A 84 -13.11 13.96 -13.66
CA ASN A 84 -13.82 14.34 -12.44
C ASN A 84 -12.92 14.25 -11.22
N LEU A 85 -12.13 15.29 -10.98
CA LEU A 85 -11.14 15.37 -9.91
C LEU A 85 -11.70 14.95 -8.53
N VAL A 86 -12.88 15.44 -8.17
CA VAL A 86 -13.49 15.17 -6.85
C VAL A 86 -13.84 13.70 -6.70
N ASN A 87 -14.47 13.12 -7.70
CA ASN A 87 -14.89 11.72 -7.64
C ASN A 87 -13.68 10.77 -7.64
N GLY A 88 -12.68 11.03 -8.46
CA GLY A 88 -11.48 10.21 -8.50
C GLY A 88 -10.64 10.32 -7.23
N LEU A 89 -10.44 11.51 -6.68
CA LEU A 89 -9.78 11.68 -5.39
C LEU A 89 -10.56 11.00 -4.26
N SER A 90 -11.91 11.04 -4.27
CA SER A 90 -12.72 10.31 -3.30
C SER A 90 -12.47 8.79 -3.38
N THR A 91 -12.49 8.24 -4.59
CA THR A 91 -12.20 6.82 -4.82
C THR A 91 -10.80 6.44 -4.32
N ILE A 92 -9.77 7.19 -4.72
CA ILE A 92 -8.37 6.96 -4.32
C ILE A 92 -8.23 7.10 -2.79
N GLY A 93 -8.81 8.14 -2.20
CA GLY A 93 -8.71 8.42 -0.78
C GLY A 93 -9.32 7.31 0.09
N HIS A 94 -10.48 6.79 -0.28
CA HIS A 94 -11.10 5.67 0.44
C HIS A 94 -10.30 4.39 0.31
N ARG A 95 -9.82 4.05 -0.88
CA ARG A 95 -8.93 2.89 -1.11
C ARG A 95 -7.64 3.01 -0.28
N TYR A 96 -7.06 4.20 -0.25
CA TYR A 96 -5.85 4.45 0.55
C TYR A 96 -6.10 4.32 2.05
N ALA A 97 -7.20 4.87 2.54
CA ALA A 97 -7.57 4.75 3.94
C ALA A 97 -7.83 3.29 4.35
N GLU A 98 -8.52 2.51 3.50
CA GLU A 98 -8.73 1.08 3.70
C GLU A 98 -7.41 0.30 3.71
N LEU A 99 -6.52 0.57 2.75
CA LEU A 99 -5.19 -0.04 2.68
C LEU A 99 -4.38 0.21 3.96
N LEU A 100 -4.34 1.45 4.43
CA LEU A 100 -3.63 1.84 5.64
C LEU A 100 -4.27 1.29 6.93
N GLY A 101 -5.57 1.04 6.91
CA GLY A 101 -6.31 0.45 8.04
C GLY A 101 -6.09 -1.05 8.24
N ARG A 102 -5.41 -1.73 7.32
CA ARG A 102 -5.12 -3.16 7.45
C ARG A 102 -4.10 -3.42 8.56
N ALA A 103 -4.37 -4.41 9.41
CA ALA A 103 -3.44 -4.79 10.48
C ALA A 103 -2.03 -5.14 9.93
N GLN A 104 -1.97 -5.81 8.79
CA GLN A 104 -0.71 -6.17 8.14
C GLN A 104 0.16 -4.96 7.80
N MET A 105 -0.44 -3.82 7.44
CA MET A 105 0.28 -2.60 7.14
C MET A 105 0.99 -2.05 8.39
N THR A 106 0.28 -1.98 9.50
CA THR A 106 0.85 -1.54 10.79
C THR A 106 1.97 -2.47 11.24
N ASP A 107 1.79 -3.78 11.14
CA ASP A 107 2.78 -4.79 11.52
C ASP A 107 4.04 -4.68 10.66
N LEU A 108 3.88 -4.53 9.35
CA LEU A 108 4.99 -4.34 8.42
C LEU A 108 5.84 -3.12 8.79
N PHE A 109 5.20 -1.98 9.04
CA PHE A 109 5.91 -0.76 9.44
C PHE A 109 6.61 -0.90 10.78
N ARG A 110 6.01 -1.60 11.75
CA ARG A 110 6.67 -1.89 13.04
C ARG A 110 7.93 -2.71 12.86
N ILE A 111 7.91 -3.74 12.00
CA ILE A 111 9.09 -4.54 11.67
C ILE A 111 10.17 -3.64 11.05
N VAL A 112 9.82 -2.84 10.03
CA VAL A 112 10.76 -1.95 9.37
C VAL A 112 11.39 -0.98 10.36
N ILE A 113 10.59 -0.28 11.15
CA ILE A 113 11.07 0.74 12.10
C ILE A 113 12.00 0.12 13.15
N ALA A 114 11.65 -1.06 13.68
CA ALA A 114 12.46 -1.73 14.70
C ALA A 114 13.82 -2.22 14.17
N GLU A 115 13.87 -2.63 12.91
CA GLU A 115 15.05 -3.27 12.32
C GLU A 115 15.86 -2.34 11.41
N LEU A 116 15.34 -1.16 11.07
CA LEU A 116 15.98 -0.19 10.17
C LEU A 116 17.46 0.10 10.48
N PRO A 117 17.89 0.27 11.74
CA PRO A 117 19.30 0.56 12.04
C PRO A 117 20.27 -0.57 11.65
N ARG A 118 19.78 -1.80 11.53
CA ARG A 118 20.57 -3.00 11.24
C ARG A 118 20.36 -3.52 9.81
N PHE A 119 19.17 -3.31 9.26
CA PHE A 119 18.73 -3.85 7.98
C PHE A 119 18.07 -2.76 7.13
N PRO A 120 18.85 -1.78 6.62
CA PRO A 120 18.30 -0.67 5.82
C PRO A 120 17.62 -1.13 4.52
N GLU A 121 17.92 -2.35 4.04
CA GLU A 121 17.26 -2.95 2.90
C GLU A 121 15.76 -3.15 3.11
N LEU A 122 15.29 -3.35 4.35
CA LEU A 122 13.86 -3.48 4.65
C LEU A 122 13.11 -2.16 4.41
N ALA A 123 13.73 -1.03 4.76
CA ALA A 123 13.16 0.28 4.47
C ALA A 123 13.17 0.57 2.97
N ASN A 124 14.23 0.19 2.28
CA ASN A 124 14.29 0.33 0.82
C ASN A 124 13.20 -0.50 0.12
N ALA A 125 13.00 -1.75 0.54
CA ALA A 125 11.92 -2.60 0.03
C ALA A 125 10.55 -1.97 0.28
N GLN A 126 10.27 -1.55 1.52
CA GLN A 126 9.02 -0.88 1.90
C GLN A 126 8.76 0.40 1.10
N PHE A 127 9.80 1.18 0.84
CA PHE A 127 9.68 2.41 0.08
C PHE A 127 9.51 2.14 -1.42
N SER A 128 10.42 1.35 -2.03
CA SER A 128 10.49 1.17 -3.48
C SER A 128 9.44 0.21 -4.04
N HIS A 129 9.13 -0.90 -3.31
CA HIS A 129 8.17 -1.91 -3.78
C HIS A 129 6.77 -1.74 -3.18
N GLY A 130 6.66 -0.92 -2.11
CA GLY A 130 5.39 -0.66 -1.44
C GLY A 130 4.87 0.74 -1.74
N LYS A 131 5.40 1.73 -1.03
CA LYS A 131 4.89 3.11 -1.07
C LYS A 131 4.96 3.76 -2.45
N MET A 132 6.10 3.63 -3.14
CA MET A 132 6.33 4.39 -4.37
C MET A 132 5.39 4.03 -5.51
N PRO A 133 5.10 2.75 -5.83
CA PRO A 133 4.14 2.43 -6.88
C PRO A 133 2.75 3.01 -6.63
N TYR A 134 2.30 2.99 -5.36
CA TYR A 134 1.02 3.61 -5.00
C TYR A 134 1.05 5.13 -5.15
N PHE A 135 2.11 5.78 -4.67
CA PHE A 135 2.32 7.21 -4.80
C PHE A 135 2.33 7.64 -6.29
N GLU A 136 3.06 6.90 -7.13
CA GLU A 136 3.15 7.15 -8.57
C GLU A 136 1.78 7.05 -9.24
N SER A 137 0.94 6.09 -8.86
CA SER A 137 -0.42 5.96 -9.42
C SER A 137 -1.29 7.19 -9.10
N VAL A 138 -1.15 7.77 -7.91
CA VAL A 138 -1.88 9.00 -7.51
C VAL A 138 -1.35 10.22 -8.25
N ARG A 139 -0.04 10.32 -8.38
CA ARG A 139 0.61 11.37 -9.17
C ARG A 139 0.14 11.35 -10.63
N ASP A 140 0.16 10.16 -11.24
CA ASP A 140 -0.23 9.98 -12.65
C ASP A 140 -1.73 10.29 -12.84
N TYR A 141 -2.58 9.96 -11.86
CA TYR A 141 -3.98 10.37 -11.87
C TYR A 141 -4.13 11.91 -11.84
N LEU A 142 -3.43 12.60 -10.95
CA LEU A 142 -3.48 14.07 -10.86
C LEU A 142 -2.96 14.74 -12.14
N GLN A 143 -1.93 14.17 -12.75
CA GLN A 143 -1.44 14.64 -14.05
C GLN A 143 -2.49 14.46 -15.15
N ALA A 144 -3.17 13.31 -15.20
CA ALA A 144 -4.25 13.06 -16.17
C ALA A 144 -5.42 14.03 -15.99
N GLU A 145 -5.76 14.41 -14.76
CA GLU A 145 -6.78 15.45 -14.48
C GLU A 145 -6.33 16.85 -14.94
N ASP A 146 -5.04 17.18 -14.80
CA ASP A 146 -4.50 18.43 -15.34
C ASP A 146 -4.52 18.45 -16.86
N GLU A 147 -4.15 17.36 -17.52
CA GLU A 147 -4.20 17.19 -18.97
C GLU A 147 -5.65 17.24 -19.51
N ALA A 148 -6.60 16.66 -18.76
CA ALA A 148 -8.04 16.74 -19.09
C ALA A 148 -8.63 18.15 -18.85
N GLY A 149 -7.89 19.05 -18.20
CA GLY A 149 -8.33 20.40 -17.91
C GLY A 149 -9.32 20.52 -16.74
N THR A 150 -9.51 19.48 -15.97
CA THR A 150 -10.36 19.43 -14.77
C THR A 150 -9.61 19.82 -13.51
N ALA A 151 -8.28 19.80 -13.57
CA ALA A 151 -7.40 20.32 -12.54
C ALA A 151 -6.36 21.30 -13.11
N ARG A 152 -5.67 22.01 -12.21
CA ARG A 152 -4.46 22.80 -12.47
C ARG A 152 -3.44 22.49 -11.39
N VAL A 153 -2.48 21.64 -11.74
CA VAL A 153 -1.51 21.11 -10.80
C VAL A 153 -0.09 21.45 -11.28
N ASP A 154 0.52 22.46 -10.68
CA ASP A 154 1.86 22.92 -11.04
C ASP A 154 2.96 21.94 -10.60
N ASP A 155 2.73 21.23 -9.48
CA ASP A 155 3.63 20.24 -8.89
C ASP A 155 2.81 19.02 -8.44
N VAL A 156 2.76 18.02 -9.31
CA VAL A 156 1.97 16.80 -9.07
C VAL A 156 2.52 15.94 -7.94
N ASP A 157 3.84 15.96 -7.72
CA ASP A 157 4.47 15.22 -6.62
C ASP A 157 4.10 15.82 -5.27
N LEU A 158 4.13 17.15 -5.16
CA LEU A 158 3.71 17.86 -3.97
C LEU A 158 2.21 17.66 -3.69
N ALA A 159 1.38 17.76 -4.72
CA ALA A 159 -0.06 17.57 -4.60
C ALA A 159 -0.43 16.16 -4.14
N ALA A 160 0.18 15.13 -4.72
CA ALA A 160 0.01 13.73 -4.29
C ALA A 160 0.48 13.53 -2.84
N THR A 161 1.65 14.10 -2.47
CA THR A 161 2.18 14.03 -1.10
C THR A 161 1.23 14.67 -0.10
N GLN A 162 0.68 15.85 -0.40
CA GLN A 162 -0.25 16.57 0.48
C GLN A 162 -1.55 15.78 0.64
N PHE A 163 -2.14 15.32 -0.45
CA PHE A 163 -3.38 14.55 -0.42
C PHE A 163 -3.25 13.27 0.42
N LEU A 164 -2.28 12.43 0.11
CA LEU A 164 -2.03 11.19 0.84
C LEU A 164 -1.61 11.45 2.30
N GLY A 165 -0.84 12.52 2.53
CA GLY A 165 -0.41 12.94 3.86
C GLY A 165 -1.57 13.32 4.77
N MET A 166 -2.58 14.04 4.28
CA MET A 166 -3.77 14.39 5.08
C MET A 166 -4.51 13.15 5.59
N ILE A 167 -4.60 12.11 4.78
CA ILE A 167 -5.26 10.85 5.14
C ILE A 167 -4.40 10.03 6.09
N SER A 168 -3.14 9.77 5.70
CA SER A 168 -2.25 8.90 6.48
C SER A 168 -1.92 9.45 7.86
N ASN A 169 -1.84 10.76 8.00
CA ASN A 169 -1.53 11.39 9.27
C ASN A 169 -2.62 11.17 10.34
N TYR A 170 -3.84 10.95 9.92
CA TYR A 170 -4.96 10.67 10.82
C TYR A 170 -5.25 9.17 10.95
N VAL A 171 -5.26 8.45 9.82
CA VAL A 171 -5.70 7.05 9.79
C VAL A 171 -4.59 6.10 10.24
N PHE A 172 -3.33 6.37 9.86
CA PHE A 172 -2.23 5.40 10.01
C PHE A 172 -1.28 5.70 11.18
N TRP A 173 -0.70 6.91 11.23
CA TRP A 173 0.35 7.20 12.21
C TRP A 173 -0.07 7.02 13.67
N PRO A 174 -1.27 7.43 14.09
CA PRO A 174 -1.70 7.16 15.45
C PRO A 174 -1.87 5.67 15.74
N SER A 175 -2.41 4.87 14.82
CA SER A 175 -2.56 3.42 15.00
C SER A 175 -1.24 2.67 15.07
N LEU A 176 -0.21 3.19 14.41
CA LEU A 176 1.16 2.66 14.49
C LEU A 176 1.81 2.90 15.85
N LEU A 177 1.60 4.09 16.43
CA LEU A 177 2.35 4.58 17.60
C LEU A 177 1.59 4.43 18.92
N VAL A 178 0.25 4.46 18.90
CA VAL A 178 -0.59 4.44 20.10
C VAL A 178 -1.30 3.09 20.22
N PRO A 179 -0.95 2.25 21.21
CA PRO A 179 -1.65 0.99 21.44
C PRO A 179 -3.15 1.19 21.66
N GLY A 180 -3.96 0.40 20.96
CA GLY A 180 -5.43 0.47 21.08
C GLY A 180 -6.07 1.68 20.40
N TRP A 181 -5.32 2.43 19.59
CA TRP A 181 -5.91 3.48 18.78
C TRP A 181 -6.81 2.88 17.71
N GLU A 182 -8.08 3.26 17.75
CA GLU A 182 -9.09 2.88 16.76
C GLU A 182 -9.74 4.13 16.19
N VAL A 183 -10.03 4.09 14.91
CA VAL A 183 -10.73 5.17 14.20
C VAL A 183 -12.04 4.59 13.67
N SER A 184 -13.17 5.23 13.99
CA SER A 184 -14.46 4.75 13.46
C SER A 184 -14.53 4.92 11.93
N PRO A 185 -15.27 4.05 11.23
CA PRO A 185 -15.46 4.17 9.79
C PRO A 185 -15.99 5.54 9.36
N GLU A 186 -16.91 6.13 10.16
CA GLU A 186 -17.49 7.45 9.89
C GLU A 186 -16.42 8.55 9.97
N ARG A 187 -15.47 8.41 10.92
CA ARG A 187 -14.39 9.36 11.05
C ARG A 187 -13.37 9.21 9.94
N VAL A 188 -13.09 8.00 9.50
CA VAL A 188 -12.24 7.74 8.31
C VAL A 188 -12.84 8.40 7.08
N ALA A 189 -14.14 8.18 6.81
CA ALA A 189 -14.83 8.82 5.69
C ALA A 189 -14.77 10.34 5.77
N GLN A 190 -14.99 10.94 6.94
CA GLN A 190 -14.88 12.39 7.13
C GLN A 190 -13.47 12.92 6.84
N VAL A 191 -12.42 12.20 7.24
CA VAL A 191 -11.03 12.58 6.96
C VAL A 191 -10.74 12.54 5.47
N VAL A 192 -11.22 11.51 4.76
CA VAL A 192 -11.08 11.40 3.30
C VAL A 192 -11.83 12.55 2.62
N ASP A 193 -13.07 12.83 3.00
CA ASP A 193 -13.88 13.91 2.42
C ASP A 193 -13.22 15.28 2.61
N GLU A 194 -12.61 15.55 3.77
CA GLU A 194 -11.88 16.80 4.00
C GLU A 194 -10.59 16.88 3.16
N ALA A 195 -9.86 15.78 3.01
CA ALA A 195 -8.70 15.74 2.13
C ALA A 195 -9.08 16.02 0.67
N VAL A 196 -10.18 15.42 0.20
CA VAL A 196 -10.73 15.65 -1.14
C VAL A 196 -11.13 17.11 -1.31
N ARG A 197 -11.90 17.68 -0.39
CA ARG A 197 -12.34 19.08 -0.44
C ARG A 197 -11.15 20.04 -0.46
N THR A 198 -10.17 19.81 0.39
CA THR A 198 -8.97 20.65 0.47
C THR A 198 -8.17 20.61 -0.84
N THR A 199 -7.96 19.41 -1.38
CA THR A 199 -7.22 19.20 -2.63
C THR A 199 -7.99 19.82 -3.81
N ALA A 200 -9.29 19.59 -3.90
CA ALA A 200 -10.12 20.16 -4.96
C ALA A 200 -10.20 21.69 -4.86
N ALA A 201 -10.32 22.27 -3.67
CA ALA A 201 -10.32 23.72 -3.49
C ALA A 201 -9.02 24.37 -3.97
N ARG A 202 -7.88 23.66 -3.88
CA ARG A 202 -6.58 24.15 -4.35
C ARG A 202 -6.37 23.95 -5.85
N TYR A 203 -6.81 22.80 -6.38
CA TYR A 203 -6.39 22.35 -7.71
C TYR A 203 -7.50 22.22 -8.75
N ALA A 204 -8.80 22.23 -8.38
CA ALA A 204 -9.87 22.18 -9.39
C ALA A 204 -9.79 23.36 -10.35
N ALA A 205 -9.94 23.09 -11.63
CA ALA A 205 -9.95 24.14 -12.65
C ALA A 205 -11.21 25.00 -12.53
N THR A 206 -11.03 26.31 -12.38
CA THR A 206 -12.13 27.31 -12.23
C THR A 206 -12.56 27.95 -13.54
N GLY A 207 -12.09 27.41 -14.70
CA GLY A 207 -12.43 27.94 -16.04
C GLY A 207 -11.48 27.43 -17.13
N PRO A 208 -11.80 27.67 -18.43
CA PRO A 208 -10.96 27.17 -19.51
C PRO A 208 -9.55 27.75 -19.42
N ARG A 209 -8.54 26.91 -19.75
CA ARG A 209 -7.14 27.40 -19.91
C ARG A 209 -7.16 28.54 -20.92
N ALA A 210 -6.70 29.74 -20.54
CA ALA A 210 -6.36 30.75 -21.49
C ALA A 210 -5.29 30.17 -22.43
N SER A 211 -5.63 29.99 -23.71
CA SER A 211 -4.68 29.55 -24.72
C SER A 211 -3.53 30.55 -24.73
N SER A 212 -2.36 30.17 -24.25
CA SER A 212 -1.12 30.92 -24.43
C SER A 212 -0.74 30.81 -25.89
N SER A 213 -1.31 31.74 -26.69
CA SER A 213 -0.79 32.06 -28.02
C SER A 213 0.40 32.98 -27.81
N GLY A 214 1.60 32.46 -28.06
CA GLY A 214 2.85 33.20 -28.10
C GLY A 214 3.89 32.38 -28.82
#